data_266231ca5419fe70e297684902b24261
#
_entry.id   266231ca5419fe70e297684902b24261
#
_cell.length_a   1.000
_cell.length_b   1.000
_cell.length_c   1.000
_cell.angle_alpha   90.00
_cell.angle_beta   90.00
_cell.angle_gamma   90.00
#
_symmetry.space_group_name_H-M   'P 1'
#
loop_
_entity.id
_entity.type
_entity.pdbx_description
1 polymer ?
#
loop_
_entity_poly.entity_id
_entity_poly.type
_entity_poly.pdbx_seq_one_letter_code
_entity_poly.pdbx_strand_id
1 'polypeptide(L)'
;GELDVFYIAGGNFLDTLPEPARMHDALQKVPCRVHQDLFLNSAMLVPPADLVLLLPGQTRYEQSGGGTLTSTERRIRFSPEVPGPRIGEAMSEWEIFLRAGQAALGPDRRHLLDFPDAASIRAEMERVMPLYRGIASLRAEGDSVQYGGPLLCANGVCANLPGGRARFSSLSPPNLSPHLPVHLRAHVAAASERPSS
;
A
#
# COMPACT_ATOMS: atom_id res chain seq x y z
N GLY A 1 -20.06 -8.34 -14.27
CA GLY A 1 -18.69 -8.30 -13.92
C GLY A 1 -17.82 -7.66 -14.98
N GLU A 2 -17.01 -6.72 -14.55
CA GLU A 2 -16.04 -6.05 -15.43
C GLU A 2 -14.61 -6.46 -15.11
N LEU A 3 -14.44 -7.33 -14.09
CA LEU A 3 -13.12 -7.82 -13.68
C LEU A 3 -13.07 -9.34 -13.86
N ASP A 4 -12.07 -9.81 -14.59
CA ASP A 4 -11.75 -11.23 -14.70
C ASP A 4 -10.86 -11.71 -13.56
N VAL A 5 -9.96 -10.84 -13.09
CA VAL A 5 -9.04 -11.13 -11.99
C VAL A 5 -9.01 -9.96 -11.01
N PHE A 6 -9.11 -10.26 -9.73
CA PHE A 6 -8.92 -9.29 -8.66
C PHE A 6 -7.79 -9.74 -7.72
N TYR A 7 -6.68 -9.02 -7.75
CA TYR A 7 -5.53 -9.27 -6.88
C TYR A 7 -5.57 -8.34 -5.67
N ILE A 8 -5.53 -8.92 -4.48
CA ILE A 8 -5.59 -8.22 -3.20
C ILE A 8 -4.28 -8.49 -2.47
N ALA A 9 -3.45 -7.46 -2.32
CA ALA A 9 -2.21 -7.52 -1.55
C ALA A 9 -2.43 -6.86 -0.20
N GLY A 10 -2.72 -7.67 0.80
CA GLY A 10 -3.10 -7.23 2.14
C GLY A 10 -4.48 -6.58 2.22
N GLY A 11 -5.03 -6.59 3.40
CA GLY A 11 -6.31 -5.96 3.70
C GLY A 11 -7.54 -6.85 3.56
N ASN A 12 -8.58 -6.46 4.27
CA ASN A 12 -9.85 -7.18 4.31
C ASN A 12 -10.98 -6.25 3.84
N PHE A 13 -11.29 -6.29 2.55
CA PHE A 13 -12.32 -5.42 1.95
C PHE A 13 -13.70 -5.65 2.53
N LEU A 14 -14.00 -6.86 3.01
CA LEU A 14 -15.30 -7.19 3.56
C LEU A 14 -15.56 -6.45 4.88
N ASP A 15 -14.54 -6.33 5.73
CA ASP A 15 -14.67 -5.74 7.06
C ASP A 15 -14.24 -4.26 7.11
N THR A 16 -13.52 -3.77 6.11
CA THR A 16 -12.95 -2.42 6.12
C THR A 16 -13.69 -1.42 5.24
N LEU A 17 -14.45 -1.90 4.25
CA LEU A 17 -15.24 -1.03 3.39
C LEU A 17 -16.70 -0.93 3.87
N PRO A 18 -17.38 0.19 3.58
CA PRO A 18 -18.80 0.31 3.85
C PRO A 18 -19.63 -0.69 3.01
N GLU A 19 -20.83 -1.02 3.49
CA GLU A 19 -21.76 -1.92 2.82
C GLU A 19 -21.23 -3.35 2.64
N PRO A 20 -20.94 -4.10 3.72
CA PRO A 20 -20.30 -5.42 3.64
C PRO A 20 -21.08 -6.43 2.79
N ALA A 21 -22.41 -6.38 2.77
CA ALA A 21 -23.22 -7.24 1.92
C ALA A 21 -22.94 -6.99 0.43
N ARG A 22 -22.85 -5.73 0.03
CA ARG A 22 -22.50 -5.35 -1.34
C ARG A 22 -21.10 -5.78 -1.73
N MET A 23 -20.14 -5.65 -0.78
CA MET A 23 -18.76 -6.12 -0.99
C MET A 23 -18.71 -7.64 -1.14
N HIS A 24 -19.45 -8.37 -0.31
CA HIS A 24 -19.59 -9.82 -0.41
C HIS A 24 -20.10 -10.23 -1.79
N ASP A 25 -21.22 -9.64 -2.23
CA ASP A 25 -21.83 -9.91 -3.54
C ASP A 25 -20.91 -9.54 -4.71
N ALA A 26 -20.12 -8.48 -4.56
CA ALA A 26 -19.15 -8.08 -5.57
C ALA A 26 -18.00 -9.09 -5.67
N LEU A 27 -17.45 -9.52 -4.51
CA LEU A 27 -16.37 -10.50 -4.46
C LEU A 27 -16.78 -11.87 -5.04
N GLN A 28 -18.02 -12.30 -4.82
CA GLN A 28 -18.54 -13.55 -5.37
C GLN A 28 -18.59 -13.57 -6.90
N LYS A 29 -18.73 -12.41 -7.54
CA LYS A 29 -18.88 -12.28 -9.00
C LYS A 29 -17.55 -12.26 -9.74
N VAL A 30 -16.43 -12.10 -9.04
CA VAL A 30 -15.11 -12.08 -9.67
C VAL A 30 -14.66 -13.52 -9.94
N PRO A 31 -14.41 -13.88 -11.20
CA PRO A 31 -14.03 -15.25 -11.57
C PRO A 31 -12.77 -15.72 -10.84
N CYS A 32 -11.72 -14.92 -10.84
CA CYS A 32 -10.47 -15.26 -10.17
C CYS A 32 -10.10 -14.20 -9.13
N ARG A 33 -9.93 -14.61 -7.88
CA ARG A 33 -9.41 -13.76 -6.82
C ARG A 33 -8.09 -14.30 -6.31
N VAL A 34 -7.12 -13.40 -6.18
CA VAL A 34 -5.82 -13.70 -5.58
C VAL A 34 -5.69 -12.89 -4.30
N HIS A 35 -5.49 -13.56 -3.18
CA HIS A 35 -5.24 -12.94 -1.90
C HIS A 35 -3.82 -13.23 -1.45
N GLN A 36 -3.02 -12.18 -1.36
CA GLN A 36 -1.68 -12.21 -0.76
C GLN A 36 -1.77 -11.54 0.61
N ASP A 37 -1.62 -12.30 1.68
CA ASP A 37 -1.73 -11.76 3.02
C ASP A 37 -0.92 -12.59 4.04
N LEU A 38 -0.75 -12.02 5.22
CA LEU A 38 -0.08 -12.66 6.37
C LEU A 38 -1.02 -13.59 7.14
N PHE A 39 -2.32 -13.29 7.13
CA PHE A 39 -3.34 -14.00 7.90
C PHE A 39 -4.57 -14.27 7.03
N LEU A 40 -5.25 -15.36 7.34
CA LEU A 40 -6.58 -15.60 6.77
C LEU A 40 -7.58 -14.55 7.29
N ASN A 41 -8.41 -14.06 6.39
CA ASN A 41 -9.44 -13.08 6.72
C ASN A 41 -10.79 -13.43 6.07
N SER A 42 -11.86 -12.73 6.47
CA SER A 42 -13.22 -13.01 6.04
C SER A 42 -13.42 -12.85 4.52
N ALA A 43 -12.71 -11.92 3.87
CA ALA A 43 -12.82 -11.75 2.42
C ALA A 43 -12.31 -12.95 1.62
N MET A 44 -11.34 -13.71 2.17
CA MET A 44 -10.82 -14.93 1.56
C MET A 44 -11.84 -16.07 1.58
N LEU A 45 -12.74 -16.06 2.57
CA LEU A 45 -13.75 -17.10 2.78
C LEU A 45 -15.01 -16.89 1.96
N VAL A 46 -15.17 -15.76 1.29
CA VAL A 46 -16.28 -15.53 0.38
C VAL A 46 -16.22 -16.56 -0.75
N PRO A 47 -17.31 -17.29 -1.05
CA PRO A 47 -17.31 -18.29 -2.11
C PRO A 47 -16.81 -17.71 -3.43
N PRO A 48 -15.95 -18.41 -4.19
CA PRO A 48 -15.47 -17.95 -5.48
C PRO A 48 -16.53 -18.16 -6.57
N ALA A 49 -16.47 -17.37 -7.66
CA ALA A 49 -17.14 -17.74 -8.90
C ALA A 49 -16.45 -18.96 -9.54
N ASP A 50 -15.12 -18.89 -9.71
CA ASP A 50 -14.33 -19.98 -10.28
C ASP A 50 -13.16 -20.36 -9.36
N LEU A 51 -12.31 -19.40 -8.99
CA LEU A 51 -11.04 -19.67 -8.31
C LEU A 51 -10.71 -18.62 -7.25
N VAL A 52 -10.22 -19.09 -6.10
CA VAL A 52 -9.52 -18.27 -5.11
C VAL A 52 -8.12 -18.84 -4.88
N LEU A 53 -7.10 -18.02 -5.11
CA LEU A 53 -5.71 -18.33 -4.78
C LEU A 53 -5.30 -17.60 -3.50
N LEU A 54 -4.74 -18.35 -2.56
CA LEU A 54 -4.19 -17.79 -1.33
C LEU A 54 -2.66 -17.89 -1.39
N LEU A 55 -2.00 -16.74 -1.33
CA LEU A 55 -0.55 -16.62 -1.37
C LEU A 55 -0.06 -16.12 0.00
N PRO A 56 0.54 -17.01 0.82
CA PRO A 56 1.02 -16.61 2.14
C PRO A 56 2.23 -15.68 2.02
N GLY A 57 2.12 -14.49 2.61
CA GLY A 57 3.19 -13.51 2.70
C GLY A 57 4.00 -13.64 3.98
N GLN A 58 5.25 -13.21 3.94
CA GLN A 58 6.08 -13.00 5.13
C GLN A 58 5.86 -11.61 5.70
N THR A 59 5.95 -11.48 7.01
CA THR A 59 6.04 -10.18 7.66
C THR A 59 7.33 -9.47 7.24
N ARG A 60 7.39 -8.14 7.37
CA ARG A 60 8.62 -7.39 7.05
C ARG A 60 9.84 -7.82 7.86
N TYR A 61 9.63 -8.43 9.03
CA TYR A 61 10.72 -8.93 9.86
C TYR A 61 11.23 -10.30 9.41
N GLU A 62 10.48 -11.00 8.59
CA GLU A 62 10.83 -12.30 8.04
C GLU A 62 11.39 -12.19 6.61
N GLN A 63 11.24 -11.02 5.98
CA GLN A 63 11.71 -10.80 4.61
C GLN A 63 13.22 -10.96 4.53
N SER A 64 13.67 -11.79 3.58
CA SER A 64 15.08 -12.02 3.33
C SER A 64 15.82 -10.73 3.01
N GLY A 65 16.91 -10.48 3.75
CA GLY A 65 17.71 -9.27 3.62
C GLY A 65 17.08 -8.01 4.20
N GLY A 66 16.00 -8.16 4.97
CA GLY A 66 15.28 -7.05 5.60
C GLY A 66 14.46 -6.20 4.64
N GLY A 67 13.70 -5.28 5.20
CA GLY A 67 12.80 -4.39 4.47
C GLY A 67 12.94 -2.93 4.86
N THR A 68 12.13 -2.08 4.27
CA THR A 68 12.07 -0.66 4.61
C THR A 68 10.67 -0.27 5.03
N LEU A 69 10.59 0.74 5.89
CA LEU A 69 9.35 1.33 6.38
C LEU A 69 9.40 2.83 6.17
N THR A 70 8.38 3.38 5.54
CA THR A 70 8.22 4.82 5.39
C THR A 70 7.28 5.37 6.46
N SER A 71 7.71 6.39 7.20
CA SER A 71 6.88 7.11 8.16
C SER A 71 6.24 8.34 7.54
N THR A 72 5.26 8.91 8.25
CA THR A 72 4.55 10.13 7.84
C THR A 72 5.46 11.33 7.72
N GLU A 73 6.60 11.34 8.46
CA GLU A 73 7.62 12.39 8.41
C GLU A 73 8.54 12.27 7.19
N ARG A 74 8.19 11.47 6.21
CA ARG A 74 9.00 11.19 5.02
C ARG A 74 10.35 10.56 5.34
N ARG A 75 10.43 9.79 6.43
CA ARG A 75 11.62 9.05 6.81
C ARG A 75 11.47 7.58 6.41
N ILE A 76 12.42 7.08 5.66
CA ILE A 76 12.55 5.67 5.37
C ILE A 76 13.55 5.08 6.35
N ARG A 77 13.13 4.06 7.08
CA ARG A 77 13.96 3.32 8.04
C ARG A 77 14.19 1.91 7.54
N PHE A 78 15.35 1.38 7.79
CA PHE A 78 15.63 -0.02 7.55
C PHE A 78 15.14 -0.88 8.73
N SER A 79 14.50 -2.00 8.40
CA SER A 79 14.13 -3.05 9.34
C SER A 79 14.92 -4.30 8.97
N PRO A 80 15.91 -4.71 9.76
CA PRO A 80 16.65 -5.93 9.48
C PRO A 80 15.76 -7.15 9.57
N GLU A 81 16.12 -8.19 8.86
CA GLU A 81 15.54 -9.51 9.02
C GLU A 81 15.78 -10.03 10.45
N VAL A 82 14.72 -10.54 11.08
CA VAL A 82 14.83 -11.20 12.39
C VAL A 82 15.08 -12.69 12.17
N PRO A 83 16.17 -13.26 12.68
CA PRO A 83 16.43 -14.70 12.60
C PRO A 83 15.33 -15.51 13.29
N GLY A 84 14.92 -16.61 12.67
CA GLY A 84 13.90 -17.49 13.23
C GLY A 84 13.31 -18.46 12.21
N PRO A 85 12.41 -19.33 12.65
CA PRO A 85 11.72 -20.25 11.76
C PRO A 85 10.85 -19.46 10.76
N ARG A 86 10.74 -20.01 9.57
CA ARG A 86 9.83 -19.50 8.53
C ARG A 86 8.62 -20.43 8.43
N ILE A 87 7.49 -19.86 8.09
CA ILE A 87 6.23 -20.61 7.99
C ILE A 87 6.09 -21.14 6.56
N GLY A 88 6.15 -22.46 6.43
CA GLY A 88 5.81 -23.17 5.19
C GLY A 88 6.39 -22.53 3.93
N GLU A 89 5.52 -22.26 2.97
CA GLU A 89 5.86 -21.65 1.68
C GLU A 89 5.67 -20.13 1.64
N ALA A 90 5.54 -19.47 2.81
CA ALA A 90 5.41 -18.03 2.84
C ALA A 90 6.65 -17.34 2.24
N MET A 91 6.39 -16.39 1.36
CA MET A 91 7.43 -15.64 0.64
C MET A 91 7.35 -14.15 0.96
N SER A 92 8.46 -13.47 0.78
CA SER A 92 8.47 -12.00 0.81
C SER A 92 7.50 -11.46 -0.24
N GLU A 93 6.75 -10.41 0.08
CA GLU A 93 5.74 -9.86 -0.83
C GLU A 93 6.34 -9.48 -2.20
N TRP A 94 7.54 -8.90 -2.20
CA TRP A 94 8.23 -8.55 -3.45
C TRP A 94 8.60 -9.78 -4.30
N GLU A 95 8.93 -10.92 -3.68
CA GLU A 95 9.21 -12.17 -4.39
C GLU A 95 7.96 -12.73 -5.08
N ILE A 96 6.80 -12.64 -4.42
CA ILE A 96 5.53 -13.08 -5.01
C ILE A 96 5.26 -12.29 -6.29
N PHE A 97 5.37 -10.96 -6.24
CA PHE A 97 5.18 -10.11 -7.41
C PHE A 97 6.25 -10.35 -8.48
N LEU A 98 7.50 -10.54 -8.07
CA LEU A 98 8.60 -10.84 -8.98
C LEU A 98 8.33 -12.13 -9.78
N ARG A 99 7.98 -13.21 -9.08
CA ARG A 99 7.68 -14.51 -9.71
C ARG A 99 6.46 -14.45 -10.62
N ALA A 100 5.39 -13.78 -10.18
CA ALA A 100 4.21 -13.58 -11.00
C ALA A 100 4.53 -12.76 -12.27
N GLY A 101 5.29 -11.68 -12.12
CA GLY A 101 5.73 -10.87 -13.25
C GLY A 101 6.63 -11.61 -14.22
N GLN A 102 7.60 -12.37 -13.71
CA GLN A 102 8.48 -13.21 -14.54
C GLN A 102 7.73 -14.32 -15.28
N ALA A 103 6.69 -14.86 -14.69
CA ALA A 103 5.82 -15.84 -15.34
C ALA A 103 4.95 -15.20 -16.43
N ALA A 104 4.47 -13.98 -16.21
CA ALA A 104 3.67 -13.24 -17.19
C ALA A 104 4.49 -12.69 -18.37
N LEU A 105 5.74 -12.31 -18.11
CA LEU A 105 6.66 -11.87 -19.16
C LEU A 105 7.24 -13.08 -19.88
N GLY A 106 7.24 -13.05 -21.19
CA GLY A 106 7.93 -14.08 -21.98
C GLY A 106 9.45 -14.10 -21.71
N PRO A 107 10.15 -15.16 -22.14
CA PRO A 107 11.59 -15.33 -21.89
C PRO A 107 12.43 -14.11 -22.25
N ASP A 108 12.11 -13.46 -23.36
CA ASP A 108 12.85 -12.29 -23.88
C ASP A 108 12.80 -11.07 -22.98
N ARG A 109 11.79 -10.98 -22.10
CA ARG A 109 11.54 -9.82 -21.24
C ARG A 109 11.78 -10.07 -19.76
N ARG A 110 12.13 -11.30 -19.37
CA ARG A 110 12.38 -11.66 -17.95
C ARG A 110 13.50 -10.84 -17.32
N HIS A 111 14.50 -10.47 -18.12
CA HIS A 111 15.62 -9.64 -17.66
C HIS A 111 15.20 -8.27 -17.10
N LEU A 112 13.98 -7.79 -17.44
CA LEU A 112 13.42 -6.55 -16.89
C LEU A 112 13.02 -6.69 -15.41
N LEU A 113 12.88 -7.93 -14.92
CA LEU A 113 12.51 -8.27 -13.56
C LEU A 113 13.60 -9.17 -12.95
N ASP A 114 14.85 -8.75 -13.02
CA ASP A 114 16.00 -9.44 -12.41
C ASP A 114 16.40 -8.74 -11.11
N PHE A 115 15.71 -9.10 -10.03
CA PHE A 115 15.97 -8.60 -8.69
C PHE A 115 16.32 -9.77 -7.77
N PRO A 116 17.61 -10.05 -7.54
CA PRO A 116 18.01 -11.18 -6.70
C PRO A 116 17.70 -10.97 -5.21
N ASP A 117 17.55 -9.74 -4.77
CA ASP A 117 17.29 -9.39 -3.37
C ASP A 117 16.61 -8.03 -3.19
N ALA A 118 16.15 -7.74 -1.98
CA ALA A 118 15.54 -6.45 -1.65
C ALA A 118 16.52 -5.27 -1.73
N ALA A 119 17.82 -5.50 -1.66
CA ALA A 119 18.83 -4.44 -1.82
C ALA A 119 18.93 -3.99 -3.28
N SER A 120 18.84 -4.92 -4.23
CA SER A 120 18.82 -4.61 -5.66
C SER A 120 17.56 -3.81 -6.04
N ILE A 121 16.42 -4.11 -5.42
CA ILE A 121 15.19 -3.33 -5.60
C ILE A 121 15.41 -1.90 -5.09
N ARG A 122 16.01 -1.72 -3.91
CA ARG A 122 16.32 -0.38 -3.39
C ARG A 122 17.29 0.40 -4.27
N ALA A 123 18.28 -0.27 -4.84
CA ALA A 123 19.21 0.34 -5.77
C ALA A 123 18.51 0.82 -7.05
N GLU A 124 17.60 0.01 -7.59
CA GLU A 124 16.77 0.41 -8.74
C GLU A 124 15.84 1.57 -8.40
N MET A 125 15.19 1.55 -7.23
CA MET A 125 14.33 2.65 -6.78
C MET A 125 15.12 3.97 -6.69
N GLU A 126 16.33 3.95 -6.14
CA GLU A 126 17.18 5.14 -6.08
C GLU A 126 17.57 5.64 -7.46
N ARG A 127 17.86 4.74 -8.38
CA ARG A 127 18.25 5.05 -9.74
C ARG A 127 17.13 5.75 -10.53
N VAL A 128 15.88 5.26 -10.40
CA VAL A 128 14.74 5.80 -11.17
C VAL A 128 14.00 6.92 -10.46
N MET A 129 14.14 7.04 -9.14
CA MET A 129 13.46 8.06 -8.35
C MET A 129 14.45 8.89 -7.52
N PRO A 130 14.93 10.02 -8.04
CA PRO A 130 15.88 10.89 -7.31
C PRO A 130 15.39 11.32 -5.92
N LEU A 131 14.06 11.31 -5.71
CA LEU A 131 13.43 11.59 -4.44
C LEU A 131 13.89 10.64 -3.32
N TYR A 132 14.22 9.39 -3.66
CA TYR A 132 14.64 8.34 -2.74
C TYR A 132 16.16 8.19 -2.62
N ARG A 133 16.93 9.22 -3.00
CA ARG A 133 18.39 9.19 -2.89
C ARG A 133 18.84 8.78 -1.49
N GLY A 134 19.72 7.78 -1.40
CA GLY A 134 20.24 7.21 -0.18
C GLY A 134 19.53 5.93 0.29
N ILE A 135 18.43 5.53 -0.35
CA ILE A 135 17.71 4.29 0.02
C ILE A 135 18.54 3.03 -0.26
N ALA A 136 19.40 3.06 -1.28
CA ALA A 136 20.28 1.95 -1.64
C ALA A 136 21.34 1.66 -0.58
N SER A 137 21.66 2.61 0.27
CA SER A 137 22.68 2.46 1.34
C SER A 137 22.15 1.87 2.64
N LEU A 138 20.82 1.72 2.77
CA LEU A 138 20.20 1.20 3.99
C LEU A 138 20.46 -0.31 4.14
N ARG A 139 21.16 -0.70 5.25
CA ARG A 139 21.64 -2.08 5.46
C ARG A 139 21.49 -2.60 6.87
N ALA A 140 21.49 -1.73 7.86
CA ALA A 140 21.57 -2.10 9.27
C ALA A 140 20.46 -1.43 10.09
N GLU A 141 20.21 -1.98 11.27
CA GLU A 141 19.32 -1.37 12.24
C GLU A 141 19.77 0.07 12.55
N GLY A 142 18.82 1.00 12.58
CA GLY A 142 19.09 2.42 12.78
C GLY A 142 19.31 3.21 11.51
N ASP A 143 19.65 2.56 10.39
CA ASP A 143 19.77 3.24 9.11
C ASP A 143 18.45 3.90 8.71
N SER A 144 18.57 5.14 8.27
CA SER A 144 17.39 5.86 7.76
C SER A 144 17.78 6.97 6.80
N VAL A 145 16.84 7.31 5.92
CA VAL A 145 16.98 8.43 4.99
C VAL A 145 15.72 9.28 5.01
N GLN A 146 15.89 10.60 4.93
CA GLN A 146 14.79 11.54 4.72
C GLN A 146 14.58 11.69 3.21
N TYR A 147 13.54 11.05 2.66
CA TYR A 147 13.30 11.14 1.23
C TYR A 147 12.78 12.54 0.84
N GLY A 148 13.11 12.98 -0.37
CA GLY A 148 12.81 14.34 -0.83
C GLY A 148 13.78 15.40 -0.30
N GLY A 149 14.90 14.98 0.32
CA GLY A 149 15.94 15.88 0.80
C GLY A 149 15.61 16.59 2.11
N PRO A 150 16.35 17.64 2.47
CA PRO A 150 16.19 18.37 3.72
C PRO A 150 14.80 18.99 3.85
N LEU A 151 14.50 19.54 5.02
CA LEU A 151 13.19 20.14 5.32
C LEU A 151 12.71 21.05 4.19
N LEU A 152 11.47 20.84 3.76
CA LEU A 152 10.85 21.65 2.70
C LEU A 152 10.61 23.09 3.16
N CYS A 153 10.52 23.31 4.47
CA CYS A 153 10.34 24.62 5.08
C CYS A 153 11.42 24.87 6.12
N ALA A 154 12.14 25.97 6.01
CA ALA A 154 13.07 26.47 7.00
C ALA A 154 12.77 27.95 7.23
N ASN A 155 12.71 28.38 8.50
CA ASN A 155 12.43 29.76 8.88
C ASN A 155 11.15 30.35 8.22
N GLY A 156 10.10 29.53 8.10
CA GLY A 156 8.85 29.92 7.49
C GLY A 156 8.86 30.02 5.95
N VAL A 157 9.97 29.63 5.31
CA VAL A 157 10.10 29.61 3.86
C VAL A 157 10.06 28.17 3.36
N CYS A 158 9.12 27.87 2.48
CA CYS A 158 8.91 26.56 1.87
C CYS A 158 9.46 26.58 0.43
N ALA A 159 10.69 26.15 0.23
CA ALA A 159 11.40 26.25 -1.04
C ALA A 159 10.65 25.66 -2.25
N ASN A 160 9.82 24.64 -2.01
CA ASN A 160 9.08 23.94 -3.08
C ASN A 160 7.69 24.54 -3.35
N LEU A 161 7.33 25.63 -2.69
CA LEU A 161 6.04 26.28 -2.90
C LEU A 161 6.20 27.59 -3.67
N PRO A 162 5.24 27.95 -4.54
CA PRO A 162 5.25 29.22 -5.23
C PRO A 162 5.33 30.40 -4.24
N GLY A 163 6.33 31.24 -4.39
CA GLY A 163 6.58 32.37 -3.49
C GLY A 163 7.07 31.97 -2.07
N GLY A 164 7.51 30.70 -1.89
CA GLY A 164 8.09 30.23 -0.61
C GLY A 164 7.12 30.12 0.54
N ARG A 165 5.81 30.21 0.31
CA ARG A 165 4.78 30.20 1.36
C ARG A 165 3.67 29.22 1.08
N ALA A 166 3.22 28.52 2.11
CA ALA A 166 2.00 27.72 2.05
C ALA A 166 0.79 28.61 1.82
N ARG A 167 -0.08 28.23 0.90
CA ARG A 167 -1.35 28.89 0.62
C ARG A 167 -2.47 27.98 1.08
N PHE A 168 -3.31 28.49 1.96
CA PHE A 168 -4.51 27.82 2.44
C PHE A 168 -5.72 28.47 1.76
N SER A 169 -6.60 27.65 1.21
CA SER A 169 -7.89 28.09 0.67
C SER A 169 -9.01 27.45 1.46
N SER A 170 -10.03 28.21 1.74
CA SER A 170 -11.27 27.65 2.30
C SER A 170 -11.92 26.77 1.23
N LEU A 171 -12.24 25.56 1.61
CA LEU A 171 -12.99 24.63 0.77
C LEU A 171 -14.41 24.53 1.32
N SER A 172 -15.41 24.77 0.49
CA SER A 172 -16.78 24.43 0.85
C SER A 172 -16.92 22.92 0.82
N PRO A 173 -17.48 22.31 1.89
CA PRO A 173 -17.79 20.88 1.85
C PRO A 173 -18.66 20.55 0.64
N PRO A 174 -18.41 19.41 -0.04
CA PRO A 174 -19.28 18.99 -1.12
C PRO A 174 -20.69 18.74 -0.60
N ASN A 175 -21.68 19.07 -1.39
CA ASN A 175 -23.07 18.74 -1.06
C ASN A 175 -23.30 17.24 -1.25
N LEU A 176 -23.11 16.48 -0.18
CA LEU A 176 -23.27 15.02 -0.16
C LEU A 176 -24.73 14.58 0.06
N SER A 177 -25.64 15.53 0.36
CA SER A 177 -27.02 15.21 0.73
C SER A 177 -27.76 14.32 -0.27
N PRO A 178 -27.62 14.47 -1.60
CA PRO A 178 -28.32 13.61 -2.54
C PRO A 178 -27.85 12.16 -2.57
N HIS A 179 -26.59 11.93 -2.18
CA HIS A 179 -25.93 10.64 -2.30
C HIS A 179 -25.81 9.87 -0.98
N LEU A 180 -26.13 10.52 0.15
CA LEU A 180 -26.07 9.87 1.45
C LEU A 180 -27.37 9.08 1.72
N PRO A 181 -27.25 7.87 2.31
CA PRO A 181 -28.38 7.16 2.88
C PRO A 181 -29.17 8.05 3.86
N VAL A 182 -30.48 7.89 3.90
CA VAL A 182 -31.38 8.77 4.68
C VAL A 182 -30.96 8.89 6.15
N HIS A 183 -30.52 7.79 6.76
CA HIS A 183 -30.06 7.78 8.15
C HIS A 183 -28.78 8.61 8.41
N LEU A 184 -27.96 8.81 7.37
CA LEU A 184 -26.73 9.63 7.50
C LEU A 184 -27.00 11.12 7.21
N ARG A 185 -28.05 11.44 6.48
CA ARG A 185 -28.42 12.85 6.17
C ARG A 185 -28.73 13.65 7.44
N ALA A 186 -29.39 13.02 8.41
CA ALA A 186 -29.72 13.64 9.68
C ALA A 186 -28.48 14.00 10.50
N HIS A 187 -27.43 13.17 10.48
CA HIS A 187 -26.18 13.44 11.18
C HIS A 187 -25.38 14.59 10.56
N VAL A 188 -25.39 14.71 9.23
CA VAL A 188 -24.72 15.82 8.53
C VAL A 188 -25.43 17.14 8.79
N ALA A 189 -26.76 17.16 8.80
CA ALA A 189 -27.54 18.35 9.13
C ALA A 189 -27.26 18.82 10.56
N ALA A 190 -27.28 17.91 11.53
CA ALA A 190 -27.00 18.23 12.94
C ALA A 190 -25.55 18.73 13.19
N ALA A 191 -24.59 18.29 12.36
CA ALA A 191 -23.21 18.76 12.46
C ALA A 191 -23.00 20.17 11.87
N SER A 192 -23.81 20.56 10.87
CA SER A 192 -23.74 21.89 10.25
C SER A 192 -24.39 23.00 11.08
N GLU A 193 -25.22 22.64 12.06
CA GLU A 193 -25.91 23.60 12.96
C GLU A 193 -25.13 23.93 14.24
N ARG A 194 -23.95 23.37 14.46
CA ARG A 194 -23.13 23.71 15.62
C ARG A 194 -22.47 25.07 15.37
N PRO A 195 -22.75 26.09 16.23
CA PRO A 195 -22.07 27.37 16.11
C PRO A 195 -20.58 27.18 16.36
N SER A 196 -19.75 27.79 15.50
CA SER A 196 -18.32 27.90 15.71
C SER A 196 -18.04 28.68 16.97
N SER A 197 -17.59 27.99 18.02
CA SER A 197 -17.07 28.56 19.26
C SER A 197 -15.69 29.13 19.04
#